data_d777330b24a6dff45b26e35521c5246d
#
_entry.id   d777330b24a6dff45b26e35521c5246d
#
_cell.length_a   1.000
_cell.length_b   1.000
_cell.length_c   1.000
_cell.angle_alpha   90.00
_cell.angle_beta   90.00
_cell.angle_gamma   90.00
#
_symmetry.space_group_name_H-M   'P 1'
#
loop_
_entity.id
_entity.type
_entity.pdbx_description
1 polymer ?
#
loop_
_entity_poly.entity_id
_entity_poly.type
_entity_poly.pdbx_seq_one_letter_code
_entity_poly.pdbx_strand_id
1 'polypeptide(L)'
;VGALYRFVHVIPIGTSLLGNYQRDYPSKVSGWGFDGWDRWAPDDSRQKKLCDRYSDVLNELIAYISVKGAQASAELLPFERACSLFGHGASETLTILYSTQTCNARLAREAVASYLRERGFHVAEAEIRSTKSAEEFEEGLVDLVDKVVRLVIDWKKKGAKVFINATPGFKAEASFLVIASLMAGADIVYYMHESFRDIVILPSIPLEIKREYMGILTEFLEYRDPREAEWIVGSAERLRDLEIRGLIKRDHRGYIARKWIRKLLELTRM
;
A
#
# COMPACT_ATOMS: atom_id res chain seq x y z
N VAL A 1 -4.59 5.17 -28.96
CA VAL A 1 -5.60 4.41 -28.21
C VAL A 1 -5.61 5.05 -26.83
N GLY A 2 -6.69 5.77 -26.47
CA GLY A 2 -6.83 6.40 -25.14
C GLY A 2 -6.80 5.37 -24.03
N ALA A 3 -6.41 5.79 -22.82
CA ALA A 3 -6.46 4.93 -21.64
C ALA A 3 -7.89 4.39 -21.45
N LEU A 4 -8.01 3.11 -21.12
CA LEU A 4 -9.31 2.48 -20.82
C LEU A 4 -10.00 3.18 -19.62
N TYR A 5 -9.21 3.71 -18.67
CA TYR A 5 -9.65 4.50 -17.52
C TYR A 5 -8.93 5.84 -17.48
N ARG A 6 -9.66 6.94 -17.19
CA ARG A 6 -9.08 8.28 -17.04
C ARG A 6 -8.43 8.46 -15.69
N PHE A 7 -9.01 7.85 -14.66
CA PHE A 7 -8.60 8.02 -13.28
C PHE A 7 -8.30 6.66 -12.66
N VAL A 8 -7.21 6.60 -11.93
CA VAL A 8 -6.80 5.39 -11.19
C VAL A 8 -6.55 5.77 -9.74
N HIS A 9 -7.28 5.17 -8.81
CA HIS A 9 -7.07 5.36 -7.39
C HIS A 9 -6.38 4.13 -6.80
N VAL A 10 -5.26 4.33 -6.13
CA VAL A 10 -4.57 3.29 -5.36
C VAL A 10 -4.96 3.43 -3.89
N ILE A 11 -5.55 2.40 -3.33
CA ILE A 11 -6.16 2.42 -2.00
C ILE A 11 -5.63 1.24 -1.17
N PRO A 12 -4.78 1.50 -0.17
CA PRO A 12 -4.46 0.49 0.83
C PRO A 12 -5.72 0.11 1.61
N ILE A 13 -5.92 -1.16 1.85
CA ILE A 13 -7.04 -1.66 2.65
C ILE A 13 -6.51 -2.24 3.95
N GLY A 14 -6.89 -1.61 5.05
CA GLY A 14 -6.64 -2.09 6.40
C GLY A 14 -7.82 -2.90 6.93
N THR A 15 -7.94 -2.93 8.24
CA THR A 15 -8.96 -3.70 8.97
C THR A 15 -10.01 -2.79 9.64
N SER A 16 -10.08 -1.51 9.25
CA SER A 16 -10.99 -0.53 9.84
C SER A 16 -12.47 -0.94 9.73
N LEU A 17 -12.84 -1.60 8.61
CA LEU A 17 -14.17 -2.16 8.41
C LEU A 17 -14.53 -3.16 9.50
N LEU A 18 -13.61 -4.05 9.86
CA LEU A 18 -13.83 -5.07 10.89
C LEU A 18 -14.01 -4.43 12.27
N GLY A 19 -13.17 -3.45 12.60
CA GLY A 19 -13.29 -2.69 13.85
C GLY A 19 -14.61 -1.94 13.96
N ASN A 20 -15.06 -1.33 12.88
CA ASN A 20 -16.36 -0.64 12.83
C ASN A 20 -17.52 -1.64 12.96
N TYR A 21 -17.45 -2.78 12.28
CA TYR A 21 -18.45 -3.85 12.41
C TYR A 21 -18.53 -4.35 13.86
N GLN A 22 -17.38 -4.64 14.49
CA GLN A 22 -17.35 -5.07 15.89
C GLN A 22 -17.93 -4.03 16.84
N ARG A 23 -17.66 -2.76 16.63
CA ARG A 23 -18.24 -1.68 17.45
C ARG A 23 -19.76 -1.64 17.38
N ASP A 24 -20.31 -1.86 16.17
CA ASP A 24 -21.75 -1.81 15.95
C ASP A 24 -22.45 -3.12 16.34
N TYR A 25 -21.77 -4.26 16.26
CA TYR A 25 -22.31 -5.61 16.54
C TYR A 25 -21.40 -6.43 17.49
N PRO A 26 -21.09 -5.92 18.70
CA PRO A 26 -20.12 -6.56 19.58
C PRO A 26 -20.51 -7.98 19.98
N SER A 27 -21.77 -8.21 20.37
CA SER A 27 -22.27 -9.54 20.77
C SER A 27 -22.18 -10.57 19.67
N LYS A 28 -22.35 -10.16 18.40
CA LYS A 28 -22.26 -11.08 17.26
C LYS A 28 -20.82 -11.50 17.01
N VAL A 29 -19.88 -10.55 17.05
CA VAL A 29 -18.44 -10.84 16.87
C VAL A 29 -17.91 -11.69 18.02
N SER A 30 -18.29 -11.39 19.27
CA SER A 30 -17.97 -12.24 20.44
C SER A 30 -18.56 -13.63 20.34
N GLY A 31 -19.79 -13.77 19.84
CA GLY A 31 -20.41 -15.07 19.58
C GLY A 31 -19.68 -15.91 18.53
N TRP A 32 -18.93 -15.28 17.63
CA TRP A 32 -18.04 -15.96 16.69
C TRP A 32 -16.67 -16.30 17.30
N GLY A 33 -16.33 -15.69 18.44
CA GLY A 33 -14.99 -15.79 19.04
C GLY A 33 -13.93 -14.94 18.32
N PHE A 34 -14.33 -13.82 17.71
CA PHE A 34 -13.47 -12.96 16.87
C PHE A 34 -13.18 -11.61 17.51
N ASP A 35 -13.29 -11.47 18.82
CA ASP A 35 -13.00 -10.22 19.52
C ASP A 35 -11.61 -9.69 19.18
N GLY A 36 -11.54 -8.40 18.80
CA GLY A 36 -10.32 -7.71 18.41
C GLY A 36 -9.74 -8.14 17.06
N TRP A 37 -10.55 -8.75 16.18
CA TRP A 37 -10.13 -9.26 14.88
C TRP A 37 -9.49 -8.23 13.95
N ASP A 38 -9.80 -6.95 14.15
CA ASP A 38 -9.20 -5.82 13.46
C ASP A 38 -7.71 -5.59 13.82
N ARG A 39 -7.25 -6.16 14.94
CA ARG A 39 -5.88 -6.00 15.48
C ARG A 39 -5.07 -7.28 15.50
N TRP A 40 -5.61 -8.37 14.98
CA TRP A 40 -4.87 -9.63 15.00
C TRP A 40 -3.61 -9.57 14.16
N ALA A 41 -2.52 -10.02 14.76
CA ALA A 41 -1.26 -10.16 14.05
C ALA A 41 -1.36 -11.17 12.89
N PRO A 42 -0.49 -11.08 11.89
CA PRO A 42 -0.52 -12.01 10.76
C PRO A 42 -0.38 -13.48 11.14
N ASP A 43 0.28 -13.79 12.26
CA ASP A 43 0.50 -15.15 12.77
C ASP A 43 -0.47 -15.54 13.91
N ASP A 44 -1.47 -14.72 14.18
CA ASP A 44 -2.50 -15.06 15.15
C ASP A 44 -3.24 -16.33 14.70
N SER A 45 -3.28 -17.35 15.56
CA SER A 45 -3.90 -18.66 15.25
C SER A 45 -5.40 -18.54 14.89
N ARG A 46 -6.06 -17.49 15.34
CA ARG A 46 -7.47 -17.19 15.04
C ARG A 46 -7.70 -16.79 13.60
N GLN A 47 -6.68 -16.32 12.86
CA GLN A 47 -6.77 -16.07 11.43
C GLN A 47 -7.28 -17.30 10.66
N LYS A 48 -6.82 -18.51 11.05
CA LYS A 48 -7.28 -19.75 10.45
C LYS A 48 -8.79 -19.98 10.66
N LYS A 49 -9.26 -19.81 11.91
CA LYS A 49 -10.70 -19.96 12.24
C LYS A 49 -11.57 -18.95 11.48
N LEU A 50 -11.06 -17.74 11.27
CA LEU A 50 -11.72 -16.73 10.48
C LEU A 50 -11.79 -17.15 9.00
N CYS A 51 -10.70 -17.69 8.46
CA CYS A 51 -10.68 -18.25 7.10
C CYS A 51 -11.65 -19.42 6.91
N ASP A 52 -11.82 -20.28 7.92
CA ASP A 52 -12.77 -21.39 7.85
C ASP A 52 -14.24 -20.92 7.75
N ARG A 53 -14.52 -19.66 8.17
CA ARG A 53 -15.85 -19.03 8.07
C ARG A 53 -15.90 -17.88 7.06
N TYR A 54 -14.98 -17.87 6.10
CA TYR A 54 -14.74 -16.75 5.21
C TYR A 54 -16.01 -16.26 4.51
N SER A 55 -16.73 -17.15 3.84
CA SER A 55 -17.90 -16.78 3.04
C SER A 55 -19.04 -16.19 3.88
N ASP A 56 -19.30 -16.77 5.05
CA ASP A 56 -20.36 -16.27 5.94
C ASP A 56 -20.03 -14.86 6.43
N VAL A 57 -18.78 -14.67 6.88
CA VAL A 57 -18.31 -13.37 7.40
C VAL A 57 -18.23 -12.33 6.29
N LEU A 58 -17.80 -12.71 5.09
CA LEU A 58 -17.76 -11.82 3.94
C LEU A 58 -19.17 -11.30 3.59
N ASN A 59 -20.15 -12.17 3.53
CA ASN A 59 -21.55 -11.78 3.27
C ASN A 59 -22.09 -10.80 4.31
N GLU A 60 -21.75 -11.01 5.58
CA GLU A 60 -22.13 -10.08 6.65
C GLU A 60 -21.47 -8.71 6.51
N LEU A 61 -20.19 -8.68 6.14
CA LEU A 61 -19.48 -7.41 5.92
C LEU A 61 -20.02 -6.68 4.68
N ILE A 62 -20.37 -7.40 3.61
CA ILE A 62 -20.99 -6.81 2.41
C ILE A 62 -22.36 -6.20 2.79
N ALA A 63 -23.19 -6.94 3.53
CA ALA A 63 -24.49 -6.43 3.99
C ALA A 63 -24.31 -5.18 4.89
N TYR A 64 -23.32 -5.20 5.78
CA TYR A 64 -23.01 -4.07 6.63
C TYR A 64 -22.57 -2.82 5.85
N ILE A 65 -21.66 -2.96 4.89
CA ILE A 65 -21.22 -1.86 4.04
C ILE A 65 -22.38 -1.32 3.20
N SER A 66 -23.24 -2.16 2.66
CA SER A 66 -24.40 -1.74 1.86
C SER A 66 -25.35 -0.84 2.66
N VAL A 67 -25.49 -1.05 3.97
CA VAL A 67 -26.31 -0.23 4.86
C VAL A 67 -25.59 1.03 5.33
N LYS A 68 -24.31 0.92 5.75
CA LYS A 68 -23.54 2.04 6.32
C LYS A 68 -22.92 2.96 5.27
N GLY A 69 -22.79 2.48 4.03
CA GLY A 69 -22.10 3.20 2.97
C GLY A 69 -20.62 3.40 3.26
N ALA A 70 -20.07 4.49 2.74
CA ALA A 70 -18.65 4.82 2.88
C ALA A 70 -18.18 4.98 4.33
N GLN A 71 -19.08 5.25 5.27
CA GLN A 71 -18.73 5.37 6.70
C GLN A 71 -18.35 4.03 7.35
N ALA A 72 -18.61 2.91 6.67
CA ALA A 72 -18.24 1.59 7.16
C ALA A 72 -16.72 1.39 7.24
N SER A 73 -15.93 2.15 6.48
CA SER A 73 -14.49 1.93 6.33
C SER A 73 -13.72 3.23 6.20
N ALA A 74 -12.55 3.30 6.83
CA ALA A 74 -11.65 4.44 6.73
C ALA A 74 -11.09 4.65 5.30
N GLU A 75 -11.20 3.65 4.46
CA GLU A 75 -10.75 3.63 3.08
C GLU A 75 -11.76 4.27 2.11
N LEU A 76 -13.05 3.97 2.33
CA LEU A 76 -14.12 4.35 1.42
C LEU A 76 -14.51 5.81 1.51
N LEU A 77 -14.64 6.36 2.71
CA LEU A 77 -15.09 7.76 2.87
C LEU A 77 -14.13 8.76 2.21
N PRO A 78 -12.78 8.65 2.38
CA PRO A 78 -11.85 9.51 1.65
C PRO A 78 -11.93 9.31 0.13
N PHE A 79 -12.11 8.08 -0.33
CA PHE A 79 -12.23 7.79 -1.75
C PHE A 79 -13.47 8.45 -2.38
N GLU A 80 -14.65 8.26 -1.79
CA GLU A 80 -15.88 8.88 -2.30
C GLU A 80 -15.82 10.41 -2.29
N ARG A 81 -15.24 10.99 -1.24
CA ARG A 81 -15.04 12.45 -1.17
C ARG A 81 -14.03 12.93 -2.21
N ALA A 82 -12.95 12.21 -2.45
CA ALA A 82 -12.00 12.53 -3.50
C ALA A 82 -12.66 12.44 -4.89
N CYS A 83 -13.44 11.39 -5.17
CA CYS A 83 -14.19 11.30 -6.41
C CYS A 83 -15.15 12.49 -6.60
N SER A 84 -15.87 12.89 -5.55
CA SER A 84 -16.75 14.06 -5.59
C SER A 84 -15.96 15.36 -5.82
N LEU A 85 -14.86 15.55 -5.11
CA LEU A 85 -14.02 16.76 -5.20
C LEU A 85 -13.43 16.93 -6.61
N PHE A 86 -12.97 15.84 -7.21
CA PHE A 86 -12.28 15.86 -8.51
C PHE A 86 -13.22 15.59 -9.71
N GLY A 87 -14.49 15.29 -9.47
CA GLY A 87 -15.47 15.00 -10.51
C GLY A 87 -15.24 13.67 -11.22
N HIS A 88 -14.82 12.64 -10.49
CA HIS A 88 -14.51 11.32 -11.07
C HIS A 88 -15.78 10.45 -11.15
N GLY A 89 -16.20 10.13 -12.38
CA GLY A 89 -17.29 9.17 -12.64
C GLY A 89 -16.85 7.72 -12.43
N ALA A 90 -17.76 6.88 -11.95
CA ALA A 90 -17.45 5.47 -11.65
C ALA A 90 -16.97 4.71 -12.89
N SER A 91 -17.61 4.90 -14.04
CA SER A 91 -17.26 4.21 -15.30
C SER A 91 -15.90 4.59 -15.88
N GLU A 92 -15.34 5.74 -15.48
CA GLU A 92 -14.02 6.22 -15.92
C GLU A 92 -12.90 5.94 -14.91
N THR A 93 -13.27 5.37 -13.76
CA THR A 93 -12.38 5.22 -12.60
C THR A 93 -12.07 3.75 -12.34
N LEU A 94 -10.78 3.43 -12.29
CA LEU A 94 -10.27 2.17 -11.76
C LEU A 94 -9.79 2.38 -10.33
N THR A 95 -10.23 1.52 -9.42
CA THR A 95 -9.70 1.42 -8.06
C THR A 95 -8.78 0.23 -7.94
N ILE A 96 -7.55 0.44 -7.48
CA ILE A 96 -6.59 -0.62 -7.19
C ILE A 96 -6.55 -0.78 -5.68
N LEU A 97 -7.21 -1.81 -5.17
CA LEU A 97 -7.25 -2.14 -3.76
C LEU A 97 -6.13 -3.12 -3.43
N TYR A 98 -5.32 -2.81 -2.44
CA TYR A 98 -4.33 -3.78 -1.97
C TYR A 98 -4.38 -3.97 -0.46
N SER A 99 -4.07 -5.17 0.00
CA SER A 99 -4.02 -5.53 1.42
C SER A 99 -2.91 -6.53 1.69
N THR A 100 -2.58 -6.74 2.96
CA THR A 100 -1.74 -7.86 3.36
C THR A 100 -2.45 -9.21 3.17
N GLN A 101 -1.68 -10.30 3.14
CA GLN A 101 -2.17 -11.68 2.93
C GLN A 101 -2.84 -12.31 4.18
N THR A 102 -3.31 -11.50 5.10
CA THR A 102 -4.03 -11.99 6.29
C THR A 102 -5.52 -12.19 6.00
N CYS A 103 -6.16 -13.12 6.69
CA CYS A 103 -7.57 -13.43 6.45
C CYS A 103 -8.48 -12.22 6.74
N ASN A 104 -8.23 -11.51 7.81
CA ASN A 104 -8.96 -10.30 8.18
C ASN A 104 -8.81 -9.17 7.14
N ALA A 105 -7.60 -8.92 6.64
CA ALA A 105 -7.36 -7.89 5.63
C ALA A 105 -7.97 -8.25 4.26
N ARG A 106 -7.94 -9.54 3.87
CA ARG A 106 -8.59 -10.04 2.67
C ARG A 106 -10.10 -9.86 2.71
N LEU A 107 -10.74 -10.23 3.84
CA LEU A 107 -12.17 -10.01 4.06
C LEU A 107 -12.56 -8.54 3.89
N ALA A 108 -11.80 -7.63 4.50
CA ALA A 108 -12.04 -6.19 4.38
C ALA A 108 -11.91 -5.75 2.92
N ARG A 109 -10.86 -6.18 2.21
CA ARG A 109 -10.63 -5.83 0.81
C ARG A 109 -11.75 -6.33 -0.10
N GLU A 110 -12.13 -7.59 0.01
CA GLU A 110 -13.17 -8.17 -0.83
C GLU A 110 -14.55 -7.55 -0.57
N ALA A 111 -14.88 -7.23 0.69
CA ALA A 111 -16.11 -6.54 1.00
C ALA A 111 -16.14 -5.11 0.41
N VAL A 112 -15.03 -4.37 0.51
CA VAL A 112 -14.87 -3.05 -0.11
C VAL A 112 -14.93 -3.16 -1.64
N ALA A 113 -14.30 -4.18 -2.22
CA ALA A 113 -14.33 -4.42 -3.66
C ALA A 113 -15.76 -4.68 -4.17
N SER A 114 -16.53 -5.49 -3.45
CA SER A 114 -17.95 -5.76 -3.78
C SER A 114 -18.75 -4.47 -3.77
N TYR A 115 -18.63 -3.67 -2.72
CA TYR A 115 -19.33 -2.38 -2.58
C TYR A 115 -19.01 -1.42 -3.73
N LEU A 116 -17.75 -1.31 -4.14
CA LEU A 116 -17.35 -0.42 -5.22
C LEU A 116 -17.84 -0.92 -6.58
N ARG A 117 -17.81 -2.24 -6.83
CA ARG A 117 -18.36 -2.84 -8.06
C ARG A 117 -19.86 -2.59 -8.20
N GLU A 118 -20.62 -2.73 -7.12
CA GLU A 118 -22.06 -2.45 -7.10
C GLU A 118 -22.38 -0.98 -7.45
N ARG A 119 -21.44 -0.06 -7.19
CA ARG A 119 -21.54 1.36 -7.55
C ARG A 119 -20.99 1.69 -8.94
N GLY A 120 -20.61 0.68 -9.71
CA GLY A 120 -20.14 0.82 -11.08
C GLY A 120 -18.67 1.18 -11.23
N PHE A 121 -17.89 1.17 -10.14
CA PHE A 121 -16.44 1.34 -10.24
C PHE A 121 -15.76 0.06 -10.74
N HIS A 122 -14.72 0.25 -11.53
CA HIS A 122 -13.83 -0.85 -11.89
C HIS A 122 -12.85 -1.11 -10.75
N VAL A 123 -12.66 -2.38 -10.39
CA VAL A 123 -11.83 -2.77 -9.24
C VAL A 123 -10.80 -3.80 -9.65
N ALA A 124 -9.53 -3.49 -9.42
CA ALA A 124 -8.41 -4.43 -9.41
C ALA A 124 -7.96 -4.68 -7.97
N GLU A 125 -7.54 -5.89 -7.67
CA GLU A 125 -7.12 -6.29 -6.34
C GLU A 125 -5.68 -6.80 -6.37
N ALA A 126 -4.91 -6.49 -5.32
CA ALA A 126 -3.55 -6.97 -5.13
C ALA A 126 -3.32 -7.39 -3.67
N GLU A 127 -2.40 -8.32 -3.47
CA GLU A 127 -1.97 -8.74 -2.13
C GLU A 127 -0.47 -8.53 -1.98
N ILE A 128 -0.06 -7.96 -0.87
CA ILE A 128 1.33 -7.83 -0.46
C ILE A 128 1.60 -8.75 0.72
N ARG A 129 2.86 -9.15 0.90
CA ARG A 129 3.23 -9.99 2.04
C ARG A 129 2.96 -9.25 3.34
N SER A 130 2.41 -9.97 4.30
CA SER A 130 2.30 -9.50 5.68
C SER A 130 3.66 -9.53 6.36
N THR A 131 3.90 -8.58 7.25
CA THR A 131 5.19 -8.41 7.93
C THR A 131 5.09 -8.81 9.40
N LYS A 132 5.94 -9.73 9.84
CA LYS A 132 6.04 -10.20 11.24
C LYS A 132 7.37 -9.80 11.89
N SER A 133 8.35 -9.41 11.09
CA SER A 133 9.70 -9.00 11.53
C SER A 133 10.23 -7.87 10.65
N ALA A 134 11.33 -7.25 11.07
CA ALA A 134 12.02 -6.22 10.28
C ALA A 134 12.54 -6.76 8.92
N GLU A 135 12.90 -8.04 8.85
CA GLU A 135 13.34 -8.69 7.60
C GLU A 135 12.15 -8.92 6.66
N GLU A 136 11.04 -9.44 7.19
CA GLU A 136 9.81 -9.60 6.43
C GLU A 136 9.23 -8.26 5.98
N PHE A 137 9.44 -7.17 6.75
CA PHE A 137 9.08 -5.83 6.35
C PHE A 137 9.77 -5.40 5.05
N GLU A 138 11.07 -5.72 4.89
CA GLU A 138 11.77 -5.45 3.63
C GLU A 138 11.13 -6.20 2.44
N GLU A 139 10.71 -7.46 2.64
CA GLU A 139 9.99 -8.23 1.60
C GLU A 139 8.60 -7.62 1.29
N GLY A 140 7.89 -7.14 2.31
CA GLY A 140 6.62 -6.42 2.13
C GLY A 140 6.79 -5.15 1.30
N LEU A 141 7.86 -4.39 1.51
CA LEU A 141 8.19 -3.20 0.69
C LEU A 141 8.54 -3.59 -0.75
N VAL A 142 9.25 -4.70 -0.97
CA VAL A 142 9.53 -5.24 -2.32
C VAL A 142 8.23 -5.59 -3.03
N ASP A 143 7.33 -6.31 -2.36
CA ASP A 143 6.03 -6.67 -2.91
C ASP A 143 5.19 -5.42 -3.25
N LEU A 144 5.24 -4.38 -2.41
CA LEU A 144 4.55 -3.11 -2.66
C LEU A 144 5.08 -2.45 -3.94
N VAL A 145 6.39 -2.42 -4.13
CA VAL A 145 6.99 -1.85 -5.35
C VAL A 145 6.60 -2.68 -6.57
N ASP A 146 6.74 -3.99 -6.53
CA ASP A 146 6.47 -4.85 -7.67
C ASP A 146 4.98 -4.91 -8.07
N LYS A 147 4.08 -4.91 -7.08
CA LYS A 147 2.65 -5.14 -7.33
C LYS A 147 1.83 -3.85 -7.40
N VAL A 148 2.24 -2.81 -6.70
CA VAL A 148 1.47 -1.55 -6.61
C VAL A 148 2.15 -0.43 -7.39
N VAL A 149 3.42 -0.15 -7.11
CA VAL A 149 4.13 0.95 -7.77
C VAL A 149 4.29 0.70 -9.27
N ARG A 150 4.51 -0.55 -9.67
CA ARG A 150 4.52 -0.93 -11.10
C ARG A 150 3.18 -0.61 -11.79
N LEU A 151 2.05 -0.88 -11.13
CA LEU A 151 0.73 -0.51 -11.66
C LEU A 151 0.60 1.00 -11.83
N VAL A 152 1.14 1.82 -10.92
CA VAL A 152 1.17 3.28 -11.08
C VAL A 152 1.89 3.65 -12.38
N ILE A 153 3.10 3.11 -12.60
CA ILE A 153 3.88 3.36 -13.82
C ILE A 153 3.11 2.95 -15.08
N ASP A 154 2.53 1.75 -15.07
CA ASP A 154 1.82 1.21 -16.23
C ASP A 154 0.59 2.05 -16.59
N TRP A 155 -0.16 2.53 -15.60
CA TRP A 155 -1.30 3.41 -15.86
C TRP A 155 -0.89 4.82 -16.26
N LYS A 156 0.23 5.34 -15.70
CA LYS A 156 0.81 6.61 -16.18
C LYS A 156 1.22 6.53 -17.65
N LYS A 157 1.88 5.46 -18.06
CA LYS A 157 2.24 5.21 -19.47
C LYS A 157 1.02 5.14 -20.40
N LYS A 158 -0.13 4.67 -19.89
CA LYS A 158 -1.40 4.65 -20.62
C LYS A 158 -2.12 6.00 -20.64
N GLY A 159 -1.57 7.03 -19.98
CA GLY A 159 -2.13 8.39 -19.95
C GLY A 159 -3.20 8.61 -18.87
N ALA A 160 -3.39 7.68 -17.93
CA ALA A 160 -4.29 7.87 -16.81
C ALA A 160 -3.71 8.85 -15.78
N LYS A 161 -4.60 9.55 -15.06
CA LYS A 161 -4.23 10.28 -13.84
C LYS A 161 -4.31 9.35 -12.65
N VAL A 162 -3.25 9.28 -11.86
CA VAL A 162 -3.11 8.35 -10.73
C VAL A 162 -3.17 9.10 -9.40
N PHE A 163 -4.06 8.65 -8.55
CA PHE A 163 -4.38 9.20 -7.23
C PHE A 163 -4.04 8.18 -6.14
N ILE A 164 -3.37 8.62 -5.09
CA ILE A 164 -2.98 7.76 -3.96
C ILE A 164 -3.81 8.16 -2.74
N ASN A 165 -4.57 7.23 -2.18
CA ASN A 165 -5.23 7.41 -0.90
C ASN A 165 -4.26 7.08 0.24
N ALA A 166 -3.73 8.10 0.90
CA ALA A 166 -2.77 7.94 2.00
C ALA A 166 -3.45 7.90 3.39
N THR A 167 -4.80 7.85 3.43
CA THR A 167 -5.55 7.84 4.70
C THR A 167 -5.41 6.51 5.44
N PRO A 168 -5.66 5.34 4.82
CA PRO A 168 -5.60 4.06 5.50
C PRO A 168 -4.22 3.42 5.43
N GLY A 169 -4.04 2.36 6.18
CA GLY A 169 -2.86 1.51 6.14
C GLY A 169 -1.91 1.69 7.32
N PHE A 170 -0.97 0.75 7.45
CA PHE A 170 0.10 0.83 8.44
C PHE A 170 1.03 2.00 8.11
N LYS A 171 1.35 2.83 9.09
CA LYS A 171 2.05 4.13 8.88
C LYS A 171 3.32 4.02 8.03
N ALA A 172 4.15 3.01 8.28
CA ALA A 172 5.40 2.82 7.55
C ALA A 172 5.16 2.40 6.08
N GLU A 173 4.22 1.50 5.83
CA GLU A 173 3.85 1.08 4.47
C GLU A 173 3.17 2.22 3.70
N ALA A 174 2.28 2.97 4.34
CA ALA A 174 1.62 4.13 3.74
C ALA A 174 2.62 5.23 3.38
N SER A 175 3.59 5.53 4.26
CA SER A 175 4.65 6.51 3.98
C SER A 175 5.52 6.07 2.80
N PHE A 176 5.90 4.79 2.77
CA PHE A 176 6.68 4.24 1.66
C PHE A 176 5.90 4.25 0.34
N LEU A 177 4.61 3.88 0.38
CA LEU A 177 3.73 3.97 -0.79
C LEU A 177 3.71 5.38 -1.37
N VAL A 178 3.54 6.41 -0.54
CA VAL A 178 3.52 7.81 -0.98
C VAL A 178 4.82 8.17 -1.71
N ILE A 179 5.96 7.91 -1.08
CA ILE A 179 7.28 8.22 -1.66
C ILE A 179 7.47 7.47 -3.00
N ALA A 180 7.27 6.16 -2.99
CA ALA A 180 7.47 5.31 -4.16
C ALA A 180 6.50 5.66 -5.31
N SER A 181 5.25 6.00 -4.98
CA SER A 181 4.27 6.41 -5.98
C SER A 181 4.58 7.78 -6.60
N LEU A 182 5.07 8.74 -5.81
CA LEU A 182 5.54 10.04 -6.34
C LEU A 182 6.75 9.86 -7.26
N MET A 183 7.68 8.97 -6.91
CA MET A 183 8.79 8.57 -7.79
C MET A 183 8.31 7.90 -9.08
N ALA A 184 7.20 7.17 -9.03
CA ALA A 184 6.56 6.54 -10.18
C ALA A 184 5.68 7.49 -11.02
N GLY A 185 5.56 8.76 -10.61
CA GLY A 185 4.81 9.80 -11.34
C GLY A 185 3.32 9.86 -10.98
N ALA A 186 2.90 9.44 -9.78
CA ALA A 186 1.55 9.68 -9.30
C ALA A 186 1.22 11.17 -9.31
N ASP A 187 -0.01 11.53 -9.72
CA ASP A 187 -0.41 12.92 -9.92
C ASP A 187 -0.82 13.59 -8.62
N ILE A 188 -1.57 12.88 -7.79
CA ILE A 188 -2.12 13.44 -6.55
C ILE A 188 -2.05 12.40 -5.44
N VAL A 189 -1.60 12.85 -4.28
CA VAL A 189 -1.72 12.13 -3.01
C VAL A 189 -2.74 12.85 -2.15
N TYR A 190 -3.76 12.16 -1.68
CA TYR A 190 -4.77 12.74 -0.80
C TYR A 190 -4.88 11.97 0.51
N TYR A 191 -5.28 12.70 1.54
CA TYR A 191 -5.47 12.21 2.89
C TYR A 191 -6.76 12.80 3.46
N MET A 192 -7.50 12.05 4.27
CA MET A 192 -8.62 12.58 5.01
C MET A 192 -8.25 12.77 6.48
N HIS A 193 -8.36 13.98 6.96
CA HIS A 193 -8.06 14.30 8.34
C HIS A 193 -9.18 13.84 9.28
N GLU A 194 -8.82 13.13 10.34
CA GLU A 194 -9.78 12.50 11.27
C GLU A 194 -10.71 13.51 11.94
N SER A 195 -10.20 14.69 12.31
CA SER A 195 -10.94 15.69 13.09
C SER A 195 -11.98 16.45 12.27
N PHE A 196 -11.65 16.88 11.05
CA PHE A 196 -12.60 17.67 10.22
C PHE A 196 -13.14 16.89 9.02
N ARG A 197 -12.77 15.63 8.87
CA ARG A 197 -13.31 14.69 7.86
C ARG A 197 -13.36 15.25 6.44
N ASP A 198 -12.38 16.07 6.09
CA ASP A 198 -12.25 16.64 4.76
C ASP A 198 -10.97 16.17 4.07
N ILE A 199 -10.97 16.25 2.74
CA ILE A 199 -9.81 15.86 1.93
C ILE A 199 -8.74 16.94 2.00
N VAL A 200 -7.55 16.51 2.37
CA VAL A 200 -6.32 17.29 2.28
C VAL A 200 -5.48 16.73 1.14
N ILE A 201 -5.11 17.57 0.20
CA ILE A 201 -4.17 17.21 -0.86
C ILE A 201 -2.76 17.42 -0.30
N LEU A 202 -1.99 16.33 -0.25
CA LEU A 202 -0.59 16.40 0.13
C LEU A 202 0.24 16.94 -1.05
N PRO A 203 1.33 17.69 -0.79
CA PRO A 203 2.19 18.19 -1.87
C PRO A 203 2.71 17.06 -2.75
N SER A 204 2.20 16.97 -3.98
CA SER A 204 2.57 15.93 -4.94
C SER A 204 3.73 16.42 -5.81
N ILE A 205 4.90 16.55 -5.21
CA ILE A 205 6.13 16.97 -5.88
C ILE A 205 6.75 15.75 -6.55
N PRO A 206 7.06 15.80 -7.86
CA PRO A 206 7.79 14.72 -8.51
C PRO A 206 9.12 14.45 -7.80
N LEU A 207 9.33 13.20 -7.41
CA LEU A 207 10.54 12.78 -6.71
C LEU A 207 11.41 11.95 -7.63
N GLU A 208 12.72 12.15 -7.53
CA GLU A 208 13.71 11.33 -8.21
C GLU A 208 14.94 11.08 -7.32
N ILE A 209 15.61 9.98 -7.59
CA ILE A 209 16.89 9.69 -6.92
C ILE A 209 17.95 10.59 -7.55
N LYS A 210 18.63 11.40 -6.72
CA LYS A 210 19.74 12.25 -7.20
C LYS A 210 20.77 11.40 -7.95
N ARG A 211 21.32 11.94 -9.05
CA ARG A 211 22.27 11.25 -9.94
C ARG A 211 23.46 10.64 -9.20
N GLU A 212 24.01 11.35 -8.20
CA GLU A 212 25.11 10.85 -7.38
C GLU A 212 24.75 9.58 -6.61
N TYR A 213 23.54 9.52 -6.02
CA TYR A 213 23.05 8.32 -5.34
C TYR A 213 22.71 7.21 -6.32
N MET A 214 22.15 7.56 -7.48
CA MET A 214 21.85 6.58 -8.53
C MET A 214 23.12 5.85 -8.97
N GLY A 215 24.23 6.58 -9.21
CA GLY A 215 25.52 6.00 -9.56
C GLY A 215 26.04 5.06 -8.48
N ILE A 216 26.10 5.55 -7.24
CA ILE A 216 26.58 4.77 -6.10
C ILE A 216 25.72 3.52 -5.87
N LEU A 217 24.40 3.67 -5.78
CA LEU A 217 23.51 2.54 -5.50
C LEU A 217 23.50 1.48 -6.60
N THR A 218 23.79 1.87 -7.85
CA THR A 218 23.95 0.93 -8.96
C THR A 218 25.14 0.00 -8.75
N GLU A 219 26.24 0.49 -8.18
CA GLU A 219 27.40 -0.34 -7.85
C GLU A 219 27.09 -1.39 -6.77
N PHE A 220 26.14 -1.11 -5.89
CA PHE A 220 25.68 -2.04 -4.85
C PHE A 220 24.52 -2.97 -5.28
N LEU A 221 24.23 -3.06 -6.56
CA LEU A 221 23.30 -4.10 -7.05
C LEU A 221 23.88 -5.51 -6.89
N GLU A 222 25.21 -5.61 -6.83
CA GLU A 222 25.96 -6.79 -6.48
C GLU A 222 26.68 -6.59 -5.14
N TYR A 223 27.13 -7.69 -4.54
CA TYR A 223 27.91 -7.62 -3.29
C TYR A 223 29.25 -6.95 -3.53
N ARG A 224 29.62 -6.06 -2.62
CA ARG A 224 30.93 -5.42 -2.55
C ARG A 224 31.60 -5.76 -1.22
N ASP A 225 32.86 -6.17 -1.27
CA ASP A 225 33.63 -6.32 -0.04
C ASP A 225 33.82 -4.95 0.67
N PRO A 226 34.19 -4.92 1.96
CA PRO A 226 34.28 -3.66 2.72
C PRO A 226 35.24 -2.63 2.12
N ARG A 227 36.33 -3.06 1.48
CA ARG A 227 37.34 -2.15 0.89
C ARG A 227 36.83 -1.58 -0.44
N GLU A 228 36.24 -2.42 -1.29
CA GLU A 228 35.57 -1.95 -2.51
C GLU A 228 34.45 -0.99 -2.19
N ALA A 229 33.59 -1.33 -1.20
CA ALA A 229 32.47 -0.49 -0.80
C ALA A 229 32.94 0.91 -0.34
N GLU A 230 33.99 0.97 0.49
CA GLU A 230 34.58 2.24 0.94
C GLU A 230 35.19 3.03 -0.22
N TRP A 231 35.86 2.37 -1.15
CA TRP A 231 36.42 3.02 -2.35
C TRP A 231 35.33 3.62 -3.24
N ILE A 232 34.23 2.88 -3.49
CA ILE A 232 33.09 3.33 -4.32
C ILE A 232 32.46 4.60 -3.74
N VAL A 233 32.26 4.65 -2.42
CA VAL A 233 31.61 5.80 -1.78
C VAL A 233 32.58 6.92 -1.36
N GLY A 234 33.88 6.62 -1.33
CA GLY A 234 34.97 7.55 -1.04
C GLY A 234 35.37 7.66 0.43
N SER A 235 34.61 7.11 1.38
CA SER A 235 34.98 7.03 2.79
C SER A 235 34.14 6.06 3.59
N ALA A 236 34.68 5.55 4.71
CA ALA A 236 33.95 4.72 5.67
C ALA A 236 32.76 5.47 6.30
N GLU A 237 32.85 6.79 6.49
CA GLU A 237 31.77 7.60 7.03
C GLU A 237 30.57 7.65 6.08
N ARG A 238 30.78 7.90 4.79
CA ARG A 238 29.71 7.88 3.79
C ARG A 238 29.10 6.48 3.64
N LEU A 239 29.92 5.42 3.73
CA LEU A 239 29.42 4.06 3.70
C LEU A 239 28.46 3.78 4.85
N ARG A 240 28.85 4.20 6.07
CA ARG A 240 28.01 4.10 7.26
C ARG A 240 26.73 4.96 7.14
N ASP A 241 26.81 6.15 6.56
CA ASP A 241 25.64 7.02 6.33
C ASP A 241 24.62 6.34 5.40
N LEU A 242 25.05 5.70 4.31
CA LEU A 242 24.17 4.95 3.42
C LEU A 242 23.51 3.77 4.13
N GLU A 243 24.23 3.08 5.02
CA GLU A 243 23.68 1.98 5.82
C GLU A 243 22.65 2.47 6.84
N ILE A 244 22.94 3.54 7.58
CA ILE A 244 22.03 4.17 8.55
C ILE A 244 20.75 4.68 7.87
N ARG A 245 20.86 5.23 6.66
CA ARG A 245 19.72 5.64 5.84
C ARG A 245 18.91 4.46 5.29
N GLY A 246 19.34 3.23 5.52
CA GLY A 246 18.66 2.03 5.03
C GLY A 246 18.73 1.85 3.51
N LEU A 247 19.71 2.46 2.83
CA LEU A 247 19.86 2.33 1.37
C LEU A 247 20.67 1.08 1.01
N ILE A 248 21.66 0.75 1.82
CA ILE A 248 22.45 -0.48 1.72
C ILE A 248 22.37 -1.26 3.03
N LYS A 249 22.78 -2.51 3.00
CA LYS A 249 22.96 -3.34 4.19
C LYS A 249 24.25 -4.13 4.10
N ARG A 250 24.77 -4.54 5.26
CA ARG A 250 25.93 -5.42 5.40
C ARG A 250 25.48 -6.80 5.89
N ASP A 251 26.00 -7.85 5.28
CA ASP A 251 25.93 -9.23 5.79
C ASP A 251 27.31 -9.90 5.71
N HIS A 252 27.37 -11.23 5.89
CA HIS A 252 28.61 -12.01 5.86
C HIS A 252 29.33 -11.99 4.49
N ARG A 253 28.66 -11.61 3.41
CA ARG A 253 29.21 -11.51 2.04
C ARG A 253 29.72 -10.11 1.72
N GLY A 254 29.40 -9.09 2.53
CA GLY A 254 29.78 -7.72 2.29
C GLY A 254 28.57 -6.75 2.26
N TYR A 255 28.70 -5.67 1.51
CA TYR A 255 27.65 -4.65 1.36
C TYR A 255 26.84 -4.86 0.08
N ILE A 256 25.54 -4.62 0.17
CA ILE A 256 24.59 -4.71 -0.96
C ILE A 256 23.47 -3.70 -0.78
N ALA A 257 22.91 -3.17 -1.86
CA ALA A 257 21.70 -2.35 -1.80
C ALA A 257 20.53 -3.16 -1.24
N ARG A 258 19.70 -2.52 -0.41
CA ARG A 258 18.51 -3.16 0.11
C ARG A 258 17.58 -3.59 -1.02
N LYS A 259 16.82 -4.66 -0.82
CA LYS A 259 15.99 -5.27 -1.86
C LYS A 259 14.99 -4.29 -2.48
N TRP A 260 14.34 -3.45 -1.67
CA TRP A 260 13.39 -2.45 -2.15
C TRP A 260 14.06 -1.31 -2.95
N ILE A 261 15.31 -0.92 -2.61
CA ILE A 261 16.11 0.02 -3.41
C ILE A 261 16.40 -0.57 -4.78
N ARG A 262 16.83 -1.84 -4.84
CA ARG A 262 17.10 -2.52 -6.11
C ARG A 262 15.88 -2.51 -7.01
N LYS A 263 14.69 -2.76 -6.45
CA LYS A 263 13.42 -2.71 -7.17
C LYS A 263 13.08 -1.31 -7.67
N LEU A 264 13.27 -0.27 -6.86
CA LEU A 264 13.08 1.11 -7.30
C LEU A 264 14.03 1.48 -8.44
N LEU A 265 15.31 1.08 -8.36
CA LEU A 265 16.28 1.33 -9.42
C LEU A 265 15.91 0.61 -10.74
N GLU A 266 15.37 -0.61 -10.66
CA GLU A 266 14.86 -1.32 -11.85
C GLU A 266 13.71 -0.53 -12.51
N LEU A 267 12.77 -0.01 -11.72
CA LEU A 267 11.61 0.73 -12.24
C LEU A 267 11.97 2.10 -12.80
N THR A 268 12.96 2.81 -12.25
CA THR A 268 13.39 4.13 -12.75
C THR A 268 14.18 4.04 -14.07
N ARG A 269 14.61 2.84 -14.47
CA ARG A 269 15.28 2.59 -15.76
C ARG A 269 14.31 2.18 -16.87
N MET A 270 13.05 1.93 -16.55
CA MET A 270 11.97 1.58 -17.51
C MET A 270 11.25 2.81 -18.05
#